data_cf3db55d42f81a50f5e9951693b15cd6
#
_entry.id   cf3db55d42f81a50f5e9951693b15cd6
#
_cell.length_a   1.000
_cell.length_b   1.000
_cell.length_c   1.000
_cell.angle_alpha   90.00
_cell.angle_beta   90.00
_cell.angle_gamma   90.00
#
_symmetry.space_group_name_H-M   'P 1'
#
loop_
_entity.id
_entity.type
_entity.pdbx_description
1 polymer ?
#
loop_
_entity_poly.entity_id
_entity_poly.type
_entity_poly.pdbx_seq_one_letter_code
_entity_poly.pdbx_strand_id
1 'polypeptide(L)'
;VEKPKNKSNFCIKPFNSAWIDATGEINACCFLDPLQSEYTEKKQYNIKETDIKTWWGSDYMKYLRSNFLKDKRPTECSECWKREDTGLISYRMRSNTEHRAIFKSKYQRNLKLIGKDDLQFPDDLQMNITNLCNLKCQMCSGEHSSKLLVENNALGYEDLNQKDFDLKDSDYVKILELLKHDLKILKILGGEPLFNPRVIKLLEMLVENGQAKKIKLHITTNGTICDDKIISLLKNFKDLRLVFSVDGVGKCNEYMRFPSRWEVISANITKFKENLVNAYIMVNCAVQNLNVLYLDELLEFTNQKKIFVKFELVIHPNWLHLSVLPKNVLSMAYEKLSSVKEKDLLHTDNVKEIIELLKQHIDNYNLDENKYKNFIDMINKRDTYRKIKLENYMPKLARAIAT
;
A
#
# COMPACT_ATOMS: atom_id res chain seq x y z
N VAL A 1 -17.60 14.00 6.42
CA VAL A 1 -16.75 13.72 7.59
C VAL A 1 -16.34 15.05 8.19
N GLU A 2 -16.85 15.38 9.40
CA GLU A 2 -16.49 16.62 10.08
C GLU A 2 -14.97 16.67 10.32
N LYS A 3 -14.35 17.77 9.94
CA LYS A 3 -12.91 18.04 10.24
C LYS A 3 -12.72 17.97 11.76
N PRO A 4 -11.77 17.21 12.28
CA PRO A 4 -11.50 17.18 13.71
C PRO A 4 -11.10 18.57 14.20
N LYS A 5 -11.82 19.09 15.17
CA LYS A 5 -11.67 20.46 15.74
C LYS A 5 -10.38 20.68 16.54
N ASN A 6 -9.47 19.69 16.66
CA ASN A 6 -8.17 19.85 17.32
C ASN A 6 -7.06 19.45 16.35
N LYS A 7 -6.34 20.44 15.86
CA LYS A 7 -5.10 20.27 15.06
C LYS A 7 -3.95 19.82 15.96
N SER A 8 -4.02 18.61 16.53
CA SER A 8 -2.85 18.01 17.16
C SER A 8 -1.97 17.38 16.08
N ASN A 9 -0.68 17.66 16.10
CA ASN A 9 0.31 17.04 15.23
C ASN A 9 0.65 15.60 15.68
N PHE A 10 0.04 15.10 16.73
CA PHE A 10 0.30 13.76 17.28
C PHE A 10 0.13 12.64 16.25
N CYS A 11 1.05 11.65 16.29
CA CYS A 11 0.98 10.42 15.52
C CYS A 11 1.12 9.20 16.46
N ILE A 12 0.19 8.24 16.35
CA ILE A 12 0.19 7.03 17.18
C ILE A 12 1.29 6.03 16.77
N LYS A 13 1.72 6.03 15.50
CA LYS A 13 2.61 5.03 14.92
C LYS A 13 3.92 4.83 15.71
N PRO A 14 4.66 5.87 16.12
CA PRO A 14 5.87 5.69 16.93
C PRO A 14 5.65 5.06 18.31
N PHE A 15 4.41 4.95 18.75
CA PHE A 15 4.04 4.44 20.08
C PHE A 15 3.48 3.04 20.08
N ASN A 16 3.13 2.49 18.90
CA ASN A 16 2.51 1.17 18.84
C ASN A 16 2.85 0.36 17.59
N SER A 17 3.59 0.91 16.62
CA SER A 17 3.81 0.25 15.33
C SER A 17 5.28 0.06 15.02
N ALA A 18 5.57 -1.06 14.35
CA ALA A 18 6.81 -1.30 13.63
C ALA A 18 6.48 -1.62 12.17
N TRP A 19 7.33 -1.16 11.27
CA TRP A 19 7.33 -1.49 9.86
C TRP A 19 8.70 -2.04 9.47
N ILE A 20 8.70 -3.16 8.76
CA ILE A 20 9.91 -3.79 8.23
C ILE A 20 9.75 -3.91 6.73
N ASP A 21 10.68 -3.34 5.98
CA ASP A 21 10.66 -3.42 4.52
C ASP A 21 11.33 -4.70 3.99
N ALA A 22 11.35 -4.86 2.66
CA ALA A 22 11.91 -6.03 2.00
C ALA A 22 13.45 -6.12 2.10
N THR A 23 14.13 -5.02 2.45
CA THR A 23 15.58 -5.00 2.70
C THR A 23 15.93 -5.28 4.16
N GLY A 24 14.90 -5.31 5.02
CA GLY A 24 15.04 -5.47 6.47
C GLY A 24 15.13 -4.14 7.24
N GLU A 25 14.96 -3.00 6.58
CA GLU A 25 14.92 -1.70 7.25
C GLU A 25 13.74 -1.63 8.22
N ILE A 26 13.99 -1.07 9.43
CA ILE A 26 12.99 -0.99 10.49
C ILE A 26 12.63 0.45 10.75
N ASN A 27 11.33 0.78 10.64
CA ASN A 27 10.78 2.11 10.91
C ASN A 27 9.47 2.04 11.71
N ALA A 28 9.02 3.18 12.23
CA ALA A 28 7.71 3.27 12.89
C ALA A 28 6.55 3.21 11.90
N CYS A 29 6.77 3.58 10.62
CA CYS A 29 5.76 3.51 9.57
C CYS A 29 6.41 3.58 8.18
N CYS A 30 5.69 3.14 7.15
CA CYS A 30 6.16 3.08 5.75
C CYS A 30 6.32 4.44 5.05
N PHE A 31 5.88 5.53 5.65
CA PHE A 31 6.03 6.90 5.13
C PHE A 31 7.10 7.71 5.87
N LEU A 32 7.75 7.12 6.85
CA LEU A 32 8.79 7.77 7.60
C LEU A 32 10.11 7.65 6.86
N ASP A 33 10.78 8.79 6.62
CA ASP A 33 12.10 8.84 6.00
C ASP A 33 13.15 9.35 7.01
N PRO A 34 13.91 8.45 7.65
CA PRO A 34 14.90 8.84 8.66
C PRO A 34 15.99 9.76 8.12
N LEU A 35 16.25 9.75 6.81
CA LEU A 35 17.28 10.61 6.19
C LEU A 35 16.90 12.10 6.19
N GLN A 36 15.59 12.40 6.28
CA GLN A 36 15.09 13.78 6.43
C GLN A 36 15.04 14.27 7.88
N SER A 37 15.38 13.40 8.84
CA SER A 37 15.35 13.75 10.26
C SER A 37 16.37 14.83 10.63
N GLU A 38 15.99 15.72 11.53
CA GLU A 38 16.90 16.67 12.19
C GLU A 38 17.76 15.98 13.28
N TYR A 39 17.50 14.73 13.59
CA TYR A 39 18.29 13.96 14.53
C TYR A 39 19.72 13.77 14.04
N THR A 40 20.70 14.12 14.86
CA THR A 40 22.10 14.22 14.45
C THR A 40 22.77 12.89 14.15
N GLU A 41 22.38 11.83 14.87
CA GLU A 41 22.85 10.47 14.62
C GLU A 41 21.89 9.75 13.66
N LYS A 42 21.96 10.10 12.39
CA LYS A 42 21.14 9.48 11.33
C LYS A 42 21.49 8.02 11.14
N LYS A 43 20.87 7.15 11.92
CA LYS A 43 21.04 5.71 11.82
C LYS A 43 19.80 5.08 11.21
N GLN A 44 19.96 4.47 10.05
CA GLN A 44 18.98 3.52 9.54
C GLN A 44 19.15 2.20 10.30
N TYR A 45 18.07 1.71 10.86
CA TYR A 45 18.07 0.43 11.57
C TYR A 45 17.64 -0.67 10.64
N ASN A 46 18.35 -1.80 10.67
CA ASN A 46 18.05 -2.95 9.85
C ASN A 46 17.99 -4.22 10.72
N ILE A 47 17.00 -5.09 10.48
CA ILE A 47 16.80 -6.33 11.21
C ILE A 47 17.99 -7.29 11.11
N LYS A 48 18.79 -7.18 10.04
CA LYS A 48 20.02 -7.94 9.84
C LYS A 48 21.06 -7.67 10.95
N GLU A 49 21.09 -6.42 11.41
CA GLU A 49 22.10 -5.93 12.38
C GLU A 49 21.53 -5.67 13.78
N THR A 50 20.25 -5.28 13.86
CA THR A 50 19.64 -4.79 15.10
C THR A 50 18.36 -5.56 15.40
N ASP A 51 18.17 -6.03 16.62
CA ASP A 51 16.88 -6.57 17.05
C ASP A 51 15.85 -5.44 17.27
N ILE A 52 14.58 -5.80 17.19
CA ILE A 52 13.49 -4.83 17.28
C ILE A 52 13.38 -4.17 18.65
N LYS A 53 13.78 -4.85 19.73
CA LYS A 53 13.78 -4.29 21.09
C LYS A 53 14.79 -3.15 21.18
N THR A 54 15.99 -3.37 20.68
CA THR A 54 17.05 -2.35 20.61
C THR A 54 16.62 -1.15 19.79
N TRP A 55 16.03 -1.38 18.58
CA TRP A 55 15.47 -0.29 17.77
C TRP A 55 14.35 0.45 18.49
N TRP A 56 13.41 -0.26 19.10
CA TRP A 56 12.25 0.31 19.77
C TRP A 56 12.63 1.22 20.97
N GLY A 57 13.68 0.84 21.70
CA GLY A 57 14.26 1.59 22.80
C GLY A 57 15.31 2.62 22.42
N SER A 58 15.65 2.76 21.14
CA SER A 58 16.72 3.63 20.66
C SER A 58 16.47 5.12 20.96
N ASP A 59 17.54 5.90 21.02
CA ASP A 59 17.45 7.33 21.26
C ASP A 59 16.77 8.06 20.08
N TYR A 60 16.90 7.54 18.86
CA TYR A 60 16.11 8.02 17.73
C TYR A 60 14.60 7.86 17.95
N MET A 61 14.15 6.70 18.39
CA MET A 61 12.72 6.47 18.67
C MET A 61 12.23 7.29 19.86
N LYS A 62 13.06 7.53 20.87
CA LYS A 62 12.76 8.43 21.99
C LYS A 62 12.63 9.88 21.49
N TYR A 63 13.55 10.33 20.63
CA TYR A 63 13.50 11.64 19.98
C TYR A 63 12.22 11.82 19.16
N LEU A 64 11.89 10.89 18.30
CA LEU A 64 10.68 10.93 17.45
C LEU A 64 9.42 11.04 18.31
N ARG A 65 9.29 10.19 19.34
CA ARG A 65 8.16 10.21 20.28
C ARG A 65 8.07 11.54 21.01
N SER A 66 9.20 12.08 21.48
CA SER A 66 9.26 13.38 22.19
C SER A 66 8.76 14.52 21.32
N ASN A 67 9.10 14.53 20.02
CA ASN A 67 8.62 15.57 19.09
C ASN A 67 7.10 15.54 18.95
N PHE A 68 6.49 14.36 18.79
CA PHE A 68 5.03 14.24 18.70
C PHE A 68 4.32 14.64 20.00
N LEU A 69 4.93 14.38 21.17
CA LEU A 69 4.37 14.80 22.46
C LEU A 69 4.44 16.31 22.67
N LYS A 70 5.45 16.96 22.09
CA LYS A 70 5.61 18.42 22.10
C LYS A 70 4.81 19.09 20.97
N ASP A 71 3.89 18.35 20.32
CA ASP A 71 3.06 18.81 19.20
C ASP A 71 3.86 19.35 18.00
N LYS A 72 5.10 18.86 17.81
CA LYS A 72 5.95 19.23 16.68
C LYS A 72 5.58 18.43 15.42
N ARG A 73 6.04 18.91 14.28
CA ARG A 73 5.93 18.28 12.96
C ARG A 73 7.31 17.76 12.52
N PRO A 74 7.71 16.51 12.88
CA PRO A 74 9.00 15.98 12.47
C PRO A 74 9.18 15.99 10.95
N THR A 75 10.37 16.39 10.47
CA THR A 75 10.69 16.51 9.04
C THR A 75 10.66 15.16 8.32
N GLU A 76 11.02 14.07 9.01
CA GLU A 76 10.93 12.70 8.53
C GLU A 76 9.50 12.23 8.22
N CYS A 77 8.47 12.97 8.64
CA CYS A 77 7.07 12.69 8.37
C CYS A 77 6.48 13.63 7.30
N SER A 78 7.32 14.23 6.46
CA SER A 78 6.97 15.26 5.46
C SER A 78 5.82 14.85 4.54
N GLU A 79 5.72 13.57 4.15
CA GLU A 79 4.64 13.08 3.27
C GLU A 79 3.24 13.21 3.90
N CYS A 80 3.13 12.99 5.21
CA CYS A 80 1.87 13.23 5.90
C CYS A 80 1.55 14.72 5.98
N TRP A 81 2.56 15.55 6.25
CA TRP A 81 2.38 16.98 6.38
C TRP A 81 1.99 17.64 5.06
N LYS A 82 2.64 17.28 3.95
CA LYS A 82 2.29 17.75 2.60
C LYS A 82 0.81 17.50 2.28
N ARG A 83 0.31 16.28 2.56
CA ARG A 83 -1.10 15.94 2.34
C ARG A 83 -2.04 16.76 3.22
N GLU A 84 -1.71 16.92 4.50
CA GLU A 84 -2.53 17.69 5.45
C GLU A 84 -2.57 19.19 5.11
N ASP A 85 -1.47 19.74 4.65
CA ASP A 85 -1.36 21.14 4.25
C ASP A 85 -2.21 21.45 2.99
N THR A 86 -2.45 20.43 2.13
CA THR A 86 -3.38 20.53 1.00
C THR A 86 -4.83 20.18 1.38
N GLY A 87 -5.12 19.92 2.66
CA GLY A 87 -6.46 19.59 3.15
C GLY A 87 -6.85 18.12 2.99
N LEU A 88 -5.95 17.26 2.52
CA LEU A 88 -6.19 15.83 2.33
C LEU A 88 -5.97 15.04 3.62
N ILE A 89 -6.65 13.90 3.75
CA ILE A 89 -6.48 13.00 4.88
C ILE A 89 -5.17 12.23 4.73
N SER A 90 -4.24 12.41 5.69
CA SER A 90 -2.96 11.70 5.70
C SER A 90 -3.07 10.30 6.30
N TYR A 91 -2.00 9.49 6.09
CA TYR A 91 -1.86 8.19 6.74
C TYR A 91 -1.82 8.31 8.28
N ARG A 92 -1.18 9.35 8.81
CA ARG A 92 -1.17 9.68 10.24
C ARG A 92 -2.58 9.87 10.80
N MET A 93 -3.41 10.68 10.14
CA MET A 93 -4.80 10.95 10.56
C MET A 93 -5.65 9.67 10.55
N ARG A 94 -5.53 8.86 9.50
CA ARG A 94 -6.21 7.54 9.40
C ARG A 94 -5.76 6.61 10.53
N SER A 95 -4.44 6.50 10.75
CA SER A 95 -3.88 5.65 11.79
C SER A 95 -4.34 6.07 13.18
N ASN A 96 -4.36 7.36 13.48
CA ASN A 96 -4.87 7.86 14.76
C ASN A 96 -6.34 7.49 14.98
N THR A 97 -7.17 7.52 13.93
CA THR A 97 -8.59 7.15 13.99
C THR A 97 -8.76 5.65 14.22
N GLU A 98 -8.07 4.81 13.45
CA GLU A 98 -8.12 3.35 13.60
C GLU A 98 -7.68 2.89 14.99
N HIS A 99 -6.54 3.39 15.46
CA HIS A 99 -5.98 2.95 16.74
C HIS A 99 -6.73 3.51 17.95
N ARG A 100 -7.32 4.70 17.84
CA ARG A 100 -8.11 5.28 18.92
C ARG A 100 -9.34 4.45 19.27
N ALA A 101 -9.99 3.88 18.28
CA ALA A 101 -11.16 3.03 18.48
C ALA A 101 -10.78 1.67 19.11
N ILE A 102 -9.64 1.09 18.68
CA ILE A 102 -9.22 -0.26 19.07
C ILE A 102 -8.42 -0.26 20.39
N PHE A 103 -7.63 0.79 20.66
CA PHE A 103 -6.60 0.79 21.71
C PHE A 103 -6.70 1.96 22.71
N LYS A 104 -7.85 2.55 22.90
CA LYS A 104 -8.03 3.73 23.77
C LYS A 104 -7.37 3.57 25.17
N SER A 105 -7.46 2.41 25.78
CA SER A 105 -6.87 2.13 27.10
C SER A 105 -5.33 1.98 27.03
N LYS A 106 -4.81 1.30 26.01
CA LYS A 106 -3.36 1.07 25.81
C LYS A 106 -2.66 2.35 25.36
N TYR A 107 -3.31 3.13 24.50
CA TYR A 107 -2.85 4.45 24.08
C TYR A 107 -2.61 5.37 25.29
N GLN A 108 -3.58 5.49 26.19
CA GLN A 108 -3.45 6.30 27.40
C GLN A 108 -2.38 5.76 28.36
N ARG A 109 -2.20 4.43 28.42
CA ARG A 109 -1.14 3.79 29.22
C ARG A 109 0.23 4.08 28.64
N ASN A 110 0.42 3.92 27.32
CA ASN A 110 1.69 4.21 26.66
C ASN A 110 2.06 5.69 26.77
N LEU A 111 1.10 6.62 26.68
CA LEU A 111 1.34 8.04 26.93
C LEU A 111 1.89 8.31 28.34
N LYS A 112 1.43 7.54 29.36
CA LYS A 112 1.93 7.68 30.75
C LYS A 112 3.29 7.03 30.98
N LEU A 113 3.70 6.12 30.09
CA LEU A 113 4.97 5.38 30.20
C LEU A 113 6.11 6.03 29.37
N ILE A 114 5.81 7.11 28.64
CA ILE A 114 6.82 7.83 27.85
C ILE A 114 7.87 8.43 28.77
N GLY A 115 9.13 8.11 28.48
CA GLY A 115 10.27 8.51 29.32
C GLY A 115 10.64 7.48 30.40
N LYS A 116 9.91 6.35 30.49
CA LYS A 116 10.28 5.19 31.30
C LYS A 116 10.75 4.07 30.37
N ASP A 117 11.73 3.28 30.80
CA ASP A 117 12.29 2.16 30.02
C ASP A 117 11.28 1.00 29.75
N ASP A 118 10.04 1.12 30.20
CA ASP A 118 8.96 0.15 30.17
C ASP A 118 7.97 0.32 29.00
N LEU A 119 8.38 0.91 27.88
CA LEU A 119 7.53 0.94 26.69
C LEU A 119 7.25 -0.48 26.20
N GLN A 120 5.97 -0.87 26.25
CA GLN A 120 5.53 -2.15 25.71
C GLN A 120 5.88 -2.23 24.22
N PHE A 121 6.27 -3.42 23.76
CA PHE A 121 6.54 -3.71 22.34
C PHE A 121 5.40 -3.24 21.43
N PRO A 122 5.71 -2.92 20.14
CA PRO A 122 4.68 -2.61 19.18
C PRO A 122 3.68 -3.76 19.06
N ASP A 123 2.40 -3.43 19.00
CA ASP A 123 1.31 -4.37 18.81
C ASP A 123 0.71 -4.34 17.40
N ASP A 124 1.18 -3.42 16.56
CA ASP A 124 0.90 -3.33 15.12
C ASP A 124 2.21 -3.53 14.34
N LEU A 125 2.36 -4.68 13.71
CA LEU A 125 3.49 -4.99 12.85
C LEU A 125 3.04 -4.98 11.39
N GLN A 126 3.68 -4.17 10.58
CA GLN A 126 3.57 -4.20 9.13
C GLN A 126 4.89 -4.69 8.55
N MET A 127 4.84 -5.64 7.61
CA MET A 127 6.04 -6.19 7.02
C MET A 127 5.90 -6.45 5.53
N ASN A 128 6.97 -6.13 4.81
CA ASN A 128 7.23 -6.55 3.44
C ASN A 128 8.32 -7.62 3.51
N ILE A 129 7.95 -8.90 3.53
CA ILE A 129 8.90 -10.00 3.83
C ILE A 129 9.98 -10.12 2.74
N THR A 130 9.66 -9.73 1.49
CA THR A 130 10.55 -9.80 0.33
C THR A 130 9.94 -9.06 -0.84
N ASN A 131 10.75 -8.83 -1.89
CA ASN A 131 10.25 -8.36 -3.17
C ASN A 131 9.79 -9.49 -4.11
N LEU A 132 9.77 -10.75 -3.67
CA LEU A 132 9.35 -11.88 -4.51
C LEU A 132 7.90 -11.68 -4.98
N CYS A 133 7.72 -11.46 -6.28
CA CYS A 133 6.43 -11.24 -6.91
C CYS A 133 6.36 -11.92 -8.27
N ASN A 134 5.19 -12.43 -8.60
CA ASN A 134 4.93 -13.05 -9.91
C ASN A 134 4.47 -12.06 -10.99
N LEU A 135 4.22 -10.79 -10.64
CA LEU A 135 3.77 -9.72 -11.56
C LEU A 135 4.82 -8.61 -11.73
N LYS A 136 4.61 -7.79 -12.77
CA LYS A 136 5.39 -6.59 -13.14
C LYS A 136 4.44 -5.42 -13.37
N CYS A 137 3.79 -4.95 -12.30
CA CYS A 137 2.76 -3.90 -12.37
C CYS A 137 3.35 -2.56 -12.81
N GLN A 138 2.56 -1.73 -13.54
CA GLN A 138 3.02 -0.45 -14.09
C GLN A 138 3.48 0.53 -13.00
N MET A 139 2.77 0.58 -11.87
CA MET A 139 3.01 1.50 -10.76
C MET A 139 4.00 1.00 -9.71
N CYS A 140 4.50 -0.22 -9.87
CA CYS A 140 5.36 -0.86 -8.88
C CYS A 140 6.82 -0.44 -9.05
N SER A 141 7.67 -0.80 -8.08
CA SER A 141 9.13 -0.67 -8.11
C SER A 141 9.81 -2.03 -7.95
N GLY A 142 11.09 -2.11 -8.21
CA GLY A 142 11.90 -3.30 -7.97
C GLY A 142 11.96 -3.71 -6.50
N GLU A 143 11.76 -2.78 -5.58
CA GLU A 143 11.66 -3.04 -4.14
C GLU A 143 10.46 -3.92 -3.76
N HIS A 144 9.41 -3.91 -4.60
CA HIS A 144 8.17 -4.63 -4.38
C HIS A 144 7.89 -5.71 -5.44
N SER A 145 8.77 -5.86 -6.44
CA SER A 145 8.65 -6.91 -7.45
C SER A 145 10.02 -7.30 -8.01
N SER A 146 10.46 -8.51 -7.68
CA SER A 146 11.69 -9.11 -8.22
C SER A 146 11.67 -9.21 -9.75
N LYS A 147 10.51 -9.51 -10.35
CA LYS A 147 10.37 -9.55 -11.82
C LYS A 147 10.43 -8.18 -12.46
N LEU A 148 9.87 -7.15 -11.78
CA LEU A 148 9.94 -5.78 -12.27
C LEU A 148 11.34 -5.21 -12.10
N LEU A 149 12.08 -5.57 -11.03
CA LEU A 149 13.46 -5.19 -10.84
C LEU A 149 14.34 -5.63 -12.05
N VAL A 150 14.18 -6.88 -12.49
CA VAL A 150 14.85 -7.40 -13.70
C VAL A 150 14.48 -6.59 -14.95
N GLU A 151 13.18 -6.27 -15.14
CA GLU A 151 12.73 -5.47 -16.28
C GLU A 151 13.28 -4.04 -16.21
N ASN A 152 13.22 -3.40 -15.06
CA ASN A 152 13.69 -2.03 -14.88
C ASN A 152 15.21 -1.93 -15.05
N ASN A 153 15.96 -2.94 -14.60
CA ASN A 153 17.41 -3.02 -14.87
C ASN A 153 17.68 -3.15 -16.38
N ALA A 154 16.98 -4.03 -17.07
CA ALA A 154 17.13 -4.21 -18.51
C ALA A 154 16.77 -2.94 -19.32
N LEU A 155 15.90 -2.10 -18.79
CA LEU A 155 15.50 -0.82 -19.36
C LEU A 155 16.34 0.37 -18.87
N GLY A 156 17.31 0.13 -17.97
CA GLY A 156 18.22 1.15 -17.43
C GLY A 156 17.61 2.07 -16.36
N TYR A 157 16.55 1.63 -15.68
CA TYR A 157 15.85 2.43 -14.66
C TYR A 157 16.24 2.10 -13.21
N GLU A 158 16.69 0.89 -12.95
CA GLU A 158 17.10 0.42 -11.62
C GLU A 158 18.33 -0.47 -11.75
N ASP A 159 19.25 -0.42 -10.77
CA ASP A 159 20.38 -1.33 -10.67
C ASP A 159 19.99 -2.56 -9.82
N LEU A 160 20.23 -3.76 -10.34
CA LEU A 160 19.99 -5.03 -9.64
C LEU A 160 20.77 -5.14 -8.32
N ASN A 161 21.95 -4.52 -8.26
CA ASN A 161 22.88 -4.66 -7.14
C ASN A 161 22.68 -3.59 -6.05
N GLN A 162 21.73 -2.68 -6.23
CA GLN A 162 21.58 -1.50 -5.37
C GLN A 162 21.04 -1.82 -3.98
N LYS A 163 20.26 -2.91 -3.82
CA LYS A 163 19.64 -3.30 -2.56
C LYS A 163 19.64 -4.82 -2.37
N ASP A 164 20.02 -5.25 -1.17
CA ASP A 164 19.96 -6.65 -0.77
C ASP A 164 18.60 -6.99 -0.16
N PHE A 165 17.77 -7.70 -0.93
CA PHE A 165 16.44 -8.21 -0.52
C PHE A 165 16.50 -9.61 0.11
N ASP A 166 17.70 -10.14 0.40
CA ASP A 166 17.87 -11.48 0.95
C ASP A 166 17.91 -11.44 2.49
N LEU A 167 16.73 -11.47 3.11
CA LEU A 167 16.61 -11.74 4.53
C LEU A 167 16.87 -13.22 4.79
N LYS A 168 17.85 -13.52 5.65
CA LYS A 168 18.21 -14.88 6.05
C LYS A 168 17.21 -15.45 7.06
N ASP A 169 17.23 -16.76 7.24
CA ASP A 169 16.34 -17.42 8.23
C ASP A 169 16.57 -16.89 9.65
N SER A 170 17.81 -16.50 10.00
CA SER A 170 18.11 -15.84 11.28
C SER A 170 17.39 -14.50 11.46
N ASP A 171 17.15 -13.74 10.40
CA ASP A 171 16.45 -12.47 10.46
C ASP A 171 14.96 -12.69 10.66
N TYR A 172 14.41 -13.74 10.04
CA TYR A 172 13.03 -14.18 10.30
C TYR A 172 12.82 -14.63 11.74
N VAL A 173 13.80 -15.29 12.37
CA VAL A 173 13.72 -15.64 13.79
C VAL A 173 13.53 -14.40 14.66
N LYS A 174 14.27 -13.31 14.40
CA LYS A 174 14.11 -12.03 15.10
C LYS A 174 12.71 -11.43 14.92
N ILE A 175 12.14 -11.56 13.70
CA ILE A 175 10.77 -11.14 13.42
C ILE A 175 9.75 -12.01 14.17
N LEU A 176 9.97 -13.34 14.20
CA LEU A 176 9.12 -14.28 14.91
C LEU A 176 9.11 -14.05 16.42
N GLU A 177 10.21 -13.55 17.00
CA GLU A 177 10.24 -13.17 18.41
C GLU A 177 9.25 -12.07 18.74
N LEU A 178 9.02 -11.11 17.84
CA LEU A 178 7.95 -10.12 18.01
C LEU A 178 6.57 -10.75 18.13
N LEU A 179 6.34 -11.84 17.40
CA LEU A 179 5.06 -12.54 17.42
C LEU A 179 4.80 -13.26 18.74
N LYS A 180 5.84 -13.51 19.57
CA LYS A 180 5.69 -14.07 20.91
C LYS A 180 5.12 -13.04 21.90
N HIS A 181 5.26 -11.74 21.61
CA HIS A 181 4.66 -10.67 22.40
C HIS A 181 3.19 -10.51 22.04
N ASP A 182 2.47 -9.66 22.77
CA ASP A 182 1.02 -9.46 22.61
C ASP A 182 0.68 -8.66 21.34
N LEU A 183 1.12 -9.19 20.17
CA LEU A 183 0.82 -8.60 18.86
C LEU A 183 -0.70 -8.67 18.61
N LYS A 184 -1.28 -7.54 18.19
CA LYS A 184 -2.71 -7.41 17.89
C LYS A 184 -3.00 -7.34 16.41
N ILE A 185 -2.13 -6.70 15.65
CA ILE A 185 -2.29 -6.49 14.22
C ILE A 185 -1.03 -6.96 13.50
N LEU A 186 -1.21 -7.80 12.50
CA LEU A 186 -0.16 -8.19 11.56
C LEU A 186 -0.60 -7.82 10.15
N LYS A 187 0.17 -6.96 9.48
CA LYS A 187 -0.05 -6.56 8.10
C LYS A 187 1.08 -7.11 7.25
N ILE A 188 0.73 -7.95 6.28
CA ILE A 188 1.69 -8.55 5.36
C ILE A 188 1.46 -7.98 3.96
N LEU A 189 2.48 -7.32 3.46
CA LEU A 189 2.54 -6.69 2.14
C LEU A 189 3.88 -7.06 1.46
N GLY A 190 4.16 -6.40 0.33
CA GLY A 190 5.44 -6.52 -0.38
C GLY A 190 5.55 -7.78 -1.22
N GLY A 191 6.02 -7.66 -2.45
CA GLY A 191 5.95 -8.71 -3.44
C GLY A 191 4.52 -9.23 -3.61
N GLU A 192 4.38 -10.56 -3.62
CA GLU A 192 3.09 -11.23 -3.48
C GLU A 192 3.12 -12.17 -2.28
N PRO A 193 2.45 -11.83 -1.17
CA PRO A 193 2.50 -12.61 0.06
C PRO A 193 2.06 -14.06 -0.11
N LEU A 194 0.99 -14.31 -0.86
CA LEU A 194 0.45 -15.67 -1.05
C LEU A 194 1.27 -16.53 -2.02
N PHE A 195 2.19 -15.91 -2.76
CA PHE A 195 3.17 -16.59 -3.60
C PHE A 195 4.47 -16.94 -2.84
N ASN A 196 4.66 -16.38 -1.65
CA ASN A 196 5.90 -16.52 -0.89
C ASN A 196 5.82 -17.68 0.12
N PRO A 197 6.63 -18.75 -0.03
CA PRO A 197 6.62 -19.89 0.89
C PRO A 197 6.92 -19.51 2.36
N ARG A 198 7.75 -18.48 2.60
CA ARG A 198 8.06 -18.02 3.96
C ARG A 198 6.86 -17.37 4.62
N VAL A 199 6.03 -16.64 3.86
CA VAL A 199 4.75 -16.11 4.37
C VAL A 199 3.81 -17.25 4.75
N ILE A 200 3.68 -18.25 3.88
CA ILE A 200 2.83 -19.42 4.16
C ILE A 200 3.30 -20.12 5.44
N LYS A 201 4.60 -20.37 5.58
CA LYS A 201 5.19 -20.98 6.79
C LYS A 201 4.93 -20.12 8.05
N LEU A 202 5.04 -18.79 7.94
CA LEU A 202 4.71 -17.88 9.03
C LEU A 202 3.24 -18.03 9.47
N LEU A 203 2.31 -18.07 8.51
CA LEU A 203 0.88 -18.21 8.81
C LEU A 203 0.59 -19.59 9.43
N GLU A 204 1.22 -20.68 8.95
CA GLU A 204 1.14 -22.02 9.55
C GLU A 204 1.56 -21.99 11.01
N MET A 205 2.71 -21.40 11.32
CA MET A 205 3.21 -21.25 12.70
C MET A 205 2.24 -20.46 13.60
N LEU A 206 1.63 -19.39 13.09
CA LEU A 206 0.65 -18.61 13.86
C LEU A 206 -0.61 -19.42 14.18
N VAL A 207 -1.00 -20.32 13.28
CA VAL A 207 -2.11 -21.24 13.52
C VAL A 207 -1.74 -22.29 14.56
N GLU A 208 -0.59 -22.97 14.39
CA GLU A 208 -0.08 -24.01 15.29
C GLU A 208 0.09 -23.51 16.72
N ASN A 209 0.60 -22.27 16.88
CA ASN A 209 0.79 -21.65 18.18
C ASN A 209 -0.48 -21.01 18.78
N GLY A 210 -1.64 -21.15 18.10
CA GLY A 210 -2.92 -20.58 18.55
C GLY A 210 -3.02 -19.05 18.50
N GLN A 211 -2.05 -18.37 17.89
CA GLN A 211 -2.03 -16.90 17.76
C GLN A 211 -2.99 -16.39 16.70
N ALA A 212 -3.30 -17.19 15.67
CA ALA A 212 -4.24 -16.83 14.63
C ALA A 212 -5.61 -16.35 15.15
N LYS A 213 -6.04 -16.87 16.31
CA LYS A 213 -7.31 -16.47 16.95
C LYS A 213 -7.25 -15.11 17.68
N LYS A 214 -6.05 -14.57 17.91
CA LYS A 214 -5.82 -13.34 18.70
C LYS A 214 -5.38 -12.17 17.85
N ILE A 215 -4.80 -12.43 16.69
CA ILE A 215 -4.21 -11.45 15.78
C ILE A 215 -5.24 -11.07 14.72
N LYS A 216 -5.35 -9.76 14.47
CA LYS A 216 -5.99 -9.23 13.28
C LYS A 216 -5.00 -9.29 12.12
N LEU A 217 -5.26 -10.20 11.17
CA LEU A 217 -4.40 -10.38 10.00
C LEU A 217 -4.89 -9.53 8.83
N HIS A 218 -4.00 -8.71 8.27
CA HIS A 218 -4.24 -8.00 7.02
C HIS A 218 -3.26 -8.52 5.97
N ILE A 219 -3.77 -8.99 4.84
CA ILE A 219 -2.95 -9.39 3.68
C ILE A 219 -3.35 -8.54 2.48
N THR A 220 -2.36 -7.91 1.84
CA THR A 220 -2.55 -7.29 0.53
C THR A 220 -2.01 -8.23 -0.53
N THR A 221 -2.86 -8.65 -1.46
CA THR A 221 -2.53 -9.64 -2.50
C THR A 221 -2.91 -9.14 -3.89
N ASN A 222 -2.20 -9.60 -4.91
CA ASN A 222 -2.54 -9.36 -6.30
C ASN A 222 -3.68 -10.29 -6.81
N GLY A 223 -4.12 -11.23 -5.98
CA GLY A 223 -5.22 -12.13 -6.27
C GLY A 223 -4.93 -13.26 -7.26
N THR A 224 -3.67 -13.44 -7.67
CA THR A 224 -3.32 -14.49 -8.65
C THR A 224 -3.25 -15.90 -8.05
N ILE A 225 -3.12 -16.00 -6.72
CA ILE A 225 -2.95 -17.27 -6.00
C ILE A 225 -4.14 -17.49 -5.07
N CYS A 226 -4.80 -18.63 -5.23
CA CYS A 226 -5.92 -19.04 -4.38
C CYS A 226 -6.11 -20.56 -4.49
N ASP A 227 -5.38 -21.30 -3.68
CA ASP A 227 -5.58 -22.75 -3.55
C ASP A 227 -6.30 -23.13 -2.25
N ASP A 228 -6.69 -24.39 -2.12
CA ASP A 228 -7.46 -24.87 -0.97
C ASP A 228 -6.62 -24.90 0.32
N LYS A 229 -5.30 -25.05 0.20
CA LYS A 229 -4.38 -25.00 1.34
C LYS A 229 -4.39 -23.58 1.94
N ILE A 230 -4.26 -22.55 1.10
CA ILE A 230 -4.31 -21.14 1.53
C ILE A 230 -5.67 -20.83 2.17
N ILE A 231 -6.77 -21.24 1.55
CA ILE A 231 -8.11 -21.04 2.11
C ILE A 231 -8.24 -21.69 3.48
N SER A 232 -7.84 -22.97 3.60
CA SER A 232 -7.87 -23.70 4.87
C SER A 232 -7.04 -23.03 5.96
N LEU A 233 -5.87 -22.51 5.59
CA LEU A 233 -4.98 -21.80 6.50
C LEU A 233 -5.62 -20.49 6.99
N LEU A 234 -6.14 -19.68 6.08
CA LEU A 234 -6.74 -18.38 6.39
C LEU A 234 -8.04 -18.48 7.20
N LYS A 235 -8.80 -19.58 7.10
CA LYS A 235 -10.00 -19.86 7.93
C LYS A 235 -9.70 -19.88 9.43
N ASN A 236 -8.47 -20.10 9.84
CA ASN A 236 -8.09 -20.14 11.25
C ASN A 236 -7.97 -18.74 11.89
N PHE A 237 -7.89 -17.68 11.09
CA PHE A 237 -7.79 -16.31 11.59
C PHE A 237 -9.18 -15.74 11.88
N LYS A 238 -9.41 -15.35 13.14
CA LYS A 238 -10.71 -14.85 13.58
C LYS A 238 -11.04 -13.48 12.98
N ASP A 239 -10.06 -12.61 12.86
CA ASP A 239 -10.18 -11.27 12.27
C ASP A 239 -9.22 -11.20 11.06
N LEU A 240 -9.78 -11.37 9.86
CA LEU A 240 -9.04 -11.40 8.61
C LEU A 240 -9.50 -10.28 7.69
N ARG A 241 -8.55 -9.49 7.18
CA ARG A 241 -8.77 -8.53 6.10
C ARG A 241 -7.93 -8.93 4.90
N LEU A 242 -8.59 -9.19 3.76
CA LEU A 242 -7.95 -9.40 2.46
C LEU A 242 -8.15 -8.18 1.58
N VAL A 243 -7.04 -7.58 1.15
CA VAL A 243 -7.04 -6.41 0.28
C VAL A 243 -6.53 -6.85 -1.09
N PHE A 244 -7.41 -6.89 -2.07
CA PHE A 244 -7.05 -7.22 -3.44
C PHE A 244 -6.54 -5.98 -4.17
N SER A 245 -5.35 -6.07 -4.72
CA SER A 245 -4.79 -5.04 -5.57
C SER A 245 -5.34 -5.20 -6.99
N VAL A 246 -6.32 -4.37 -7.37
CA VAL A 246 -7.00 -4.41 -8.67
C VAL A 246 -7.14 -3.00 -9.20
N ASP A 247 -6.67 -2.75 -10.44
CA ASP A 247 -6.63 -1.39 -11.00
C ASP A 247 -7.56 -1.20 -12.20
N GLY A 248 -8.35 -2.21 -12.52
CA GLY A 248 -9.33 -2.20 -13.61
C GLY A 248 -9.98 -3.55 -13.80
N VAL A 249 -10.78 -3.69 -14.82
CA VAL A 249 -11.47 -4.93 -15.20
C VAL A 249 -10.92 -5.44 -16.54
N GLY A 250 -10.90 -6.76 -16.71
CA GLY A 250 -10.49 -7.37 -17.98
C GLY A 250 -9.09 -6.99 -18.40
N LYS A 251 -8.98 -6.60 -19.66
CA LYS A 251 -7.71 -6.22 -20.31
C LYS A 251 -7.03 -5.03 -19.64
N CYS A 252 -7.80 -4.09 -19.09
CA CYS A 252 -7.22 -2.97 -18.33
C CYS A 252 -6.39 -3.48 -17.17
N ASN A 253 -6.92 -4.38 -16.33
CA ASN A 253 -6.17 -4.94 -15.20
C ASN A 253 -4.97 -5.77 -15.68
N GLU A 254 -5.10 -6.51 -16.77
CA GLU A 254 -4.01 -7.32 -17.34
C GLU A 254 -2.83 -6.45 -17.80
N TYR A 255 -3.10 -5.29 -18.39
CA TYR A 255 -2.06 -4.33 -18.78
C TYR A 255 -1.39 -3.69 -17.56
N MET A 256 -2.23 -3.23 -16.62
CA MET A 256 -1.77 -2.57 -15.41
C MET A 256 -0.91 -3.48 -14.53
N ARG A 257 -1.31 -4.76 -14.43
CA ARG A 257 -0.71 -5.78 -13.57
C ARG A 257 -0.16 -6.97 -14.36
N PHE A 258 0.65 -6.66 -15.38
CA PHE A 258 1.23 -7.65 -16.28
C PHE A 258 2.14 -8.67 -15.54
N PRO A 259 2.12 -9.96 -15.88
CA PRO A 259 1.28 -10.68 -16.84
C PRO A 259 0.07 -11.38 -16.18
N SER A 260 -0.74 -10.66 -15.43
CA SER A 260 -1.93 -11.26 -14.81
C SER A 260 -3.00 -11.65 -15.86
N ARG A 261 -3.90 -12.55 -15.45
CA ARG A 261 -5.09 -12.92 -16.21
C ARG A 261 -6.33 -12.57 -15.40
N TRP A 262 -7.19 -11.73 -15.97
CA TRP A 262 -8.35 -11.21 -15.25
C TRP A 262 -9.32 -12.29 -14.80
N GLU A 263 -9.57 -13.28 -15.65
CA GLU A 263 -10.47 -14.40 -15.33
C GLU A 263 -10.00 -15.12 -14.04
N VAL A 264 -8.69 -15.34 -13.89
CA VAL A 264 -8.10 -15.96 -12.70
C VAL A 264 -8.32 -15.09 -11.47
N ILE A 265 -8.02 -13.80 -11.56
CA ILE A 265 -8.17 -12.88 -10.42
C ILE A 265 -9.64 -12.77 -10.00
N SER A 266 -10.55 -12.57 -10.95
CA SER A 266 -11.99 -12.48 -10.69
C SER A 266 -12.57 -13.75 -10.06
N ALA A 267 -12.15 -14.93 -10.56
CA ALA A 267 -12.52 -16.22 -9.99
C ALA A 267 -11.97 -16.40 -8.57
N ASN A 268 -10.71 -16.05 -8.34
CA ASN A 268 -10.07 -16.14 -7.04
C ASN A 268 -10.73 -15.21 -6.00
N ILE A 269 -11.06 -13.98 -6.37
CA ILE A 269 -11.83 -13.06 -5.49
C ILE A 269 -13.16 -13.68 -5.08
N THR A 270 -13.86 -14.28 -6.03
CA THR A 270 -15.13 -14.99 -5.76
C THR A 270 -14.91 -16.18 -4.83
N LYS A 271 -13.91 -17.03 -5.11
CA LYS A 271 -13.57 -18.20 -4.29
C LYS A 271 -13.20 -17.82 -2.85
N PHE A 272 -12.39 -16.76 -2.66
CA PHE A 272 -12.07 -16.25 -1.33
C PHE A 272 -13.34 -15.76 -0.60
N LYS A 273 -14.20 -15.01 -1.28
CA LYS A 273 -15.42 -14.47 -0.70
C LYS A 273 -16.40 -15.56 -0.25
N GLU A 274 -16.57 -16.60 -1.03
CA GLU A 274 -17.46 -17.73 -0.73
C GLU A 274 -16.93 -18.59 0.42
N ASN A 275 -15.61 -18.74 0.53
CA ASN A 275 -14.98 -19.64 1.50
C ASN A 275 -14.55 -18.98 2.80
N LEU A 276 -14.36 -17.64 2.83
CA LEU A 276 -13.91 -16.87 3.98
C LEU A 276 -15.00 -15.89 4.42
N VAL A 277 -16.16 -16.42 4.80
CA VAL A 277 -17.39 -15.64 5.09
C VAL A 277 -17.23 -14.59 6.20
N ASN A 278 -16.28 -14.78 7.12
CA ASN A 278 -15.96 -13.84 8.20
C ASN A 278 -14.84 -12.85 7.84
N ALA A 279 -14.23 -12.98 6.66
CA ALA A 279 -13.17 -12.07 6.25
C ALA A 279 -13.75 -10.75 5.71
N TYR A 280 -13.11 -9.64 6.07
CA TYR A 280 -13.37 -8.38 5.39
C TYR A 280 -12.56 -8.34 4.08
N ILE A 281 -13.26 -8.43 2.97
CA ILE A 281 -12.67 -8.43 1.62
C ILE A 281 -12.89 -7.05 0.99
N MET A 282 -11.82 -6.46 0.46
CA MET A 282 -11.87 -5.18 -0.24
C MET A 282 -10.89 -5.13 -1.42
N VAL A 283 -11.13 -4.20 -2.32
CA VAL A 283 -10.23 -3.83 -3.41
C VAL A 283 -9.51 -2.54 -3.07
N ASN A 284 -8.22 -2.48 -3.36
CA ASN A 284 -7.44 -1.24 -3.40
C ASN A 284 -7.00 -0.99 -4.85
N CYS A 285 -7.40 0.16 -5.40
CA CYS A 285 -7.09 0.58 -6.76
C CYS A 285 -6.10 1.75 -6.74
N ALA A 286 -4.98 1.57 -7.43
CA ALA A 286 -4.00 2.62 -7.67
C ALA A 286 -4.44 3.46 -8.89
N VAL A 287 -5.10 4.58 -8.62
CA VAL A 287 -5.60 5.50 -9.67
C VAL A 287 -4.45 6.25 -10.30
N GLN A 288 -4.36 6.17 -11.61
CA GLN A 288 -3.29 6.76 -12.39
C GLN A 288 -3.76 7.11 -13.82
N ASN A 289 -2.90 7.77 -14.57
CA ASN A 289 -3.19 8.17 -15.94
C ASN A 289 -3.64 7.01 -16.86
N LEU A 290 -3.13 5.80 -16.64
CA LEU A 290 -3.47 4.64 -17.46
C LEU A 290 -4.91 4.17 -17.23
N ASN A 291 -5.40 4.11 -15.97
CA ASN A 291 -6.70 3.50 -15.68
C ASN A 291 -7.85 4.48 -15.43
N VAL A 292 -7.61 5.79 -15.44
CA VAL A 292 -8.62 6.79 -15.06
C VAL A 292 -9.89 6.74 -15.95
N LEU A 293 -9.78 6.30 -17.22
CA LEU A 293 -10.92 6.12 -18.13
C LEU A 293 -11.71 4.82 -17.92
N TYR A 294 -11.27 3.94 -16.99
CA TYR A 294 -11.81 2.59 -16.75
C TYR A 294 -12.26 2.37 -15.31
N LEU A 295 -12.27 3.42 -14.48
CA LEU A 295 -12.66 3.31 -13.07
C LEU A 295 -14.15 3.03 -12.90
N ASP A 296 -14.99 3.48 -13.80
CA ASP A 296 -16.42 3.17 -13.85
C ASP A 296 -16.69 1.66 -13.99
N GLU A 297 -15.92 0.97 -14.83
CA GLU A 297 -16.01 -0.48 -15.02
C GLU A 297 -15.60 -1.23 -13.73
N LEU A 298 -14.58 -0.71 -13.01
CA LEU A 298 -14.18 -1.27 -11.71
C LEU A 298 -15.24 -1.03 -10.63
N LEU A 299 -15.86 0.14 -10.59
CA LEU A 299 -16.97 0.45 -9.70
C LEU A 299 -18.15 -0.51 -9.93
N GLU A 300 -18.53 -0.74 -11.20
CA GLU A 300 -19.58 -1.68 -11.54
C GLU A 300 -19.25 -3.10 -11.06
N PHE A 301 -18.04 -3.61 -11.34
CA PHE A 301 -17.58 -4.92 -10.89
C PHE A 301 -17.64 -5.06 -9.36
N THR A 302 -17.12 -4.08 -8.63
CA THR A 302 -17.08 -4.14 -7.16
C THR A 302 -18.46 -4.03 -6.55
N ASN A 303 -19.37 -3.24 -7.12
CA ASN A 303 -20.77 -3.16 -6.72
C ASN A 303 -21.52 -4.48 -6.95
N GLN A 304 -21.40 -5.08 -8.12
CA GLN A 304 -21.99 -6.39 -8.42
C GLN A 304 -21.51 -7.46 -7.44
N LYS A 305 -20.24 -7.44 -7.06
CA LYS A 305 -19.66 -8.36 -6.09
C LYS A 305 -19.93 -7.95 -4.64
N LYS A 306 -20.51 -6.78 -4.37
CA LYS A 306 -20.67 -6.20 -3.01
C LYS A 306 -19.35 -6.20 -2.24
N ILE A 307 -18.30 -5.69 -2.87
CA ILE A 307 -16.94 -5.56 -2.33
C ILE A 307 -16.63 -4.07 -2.23
N PHE A 308 -16.09 -3.65 -1.09
CA PHE A 308 -15.65 -2.27 -0.91
C PHE A 308 -14.42 -2.00 -1.77
N VAL A 309 -14.40 -0.87 -2.48
CA VAL A 309 -13.23 -0.40 -3.22
C VAL A 309 -12.71 0.92 -2.66
N LYS A 310 -11.40 0.97 -2.45
CA LYS A 310 -10.69 2.19 -2.09
C LYS A 310 -9.84 2.64 -3.27
N PHE A 311 -9.95 3.92 -3.62
CA PHE A 311 -9.14 4.53 -4.65
C PHE A 311 -8.00 5.32 -4.02
N GLU A 312 -6.77 5.04 -4.43
CA GLU A 312 -5.58 5.77 -4.00
C GLU A 312 -4.85 6.35 -5.21
N LEU A 313 -4.63 7.68 -5.18
CA LEU A 313 -3.94 8.36 -6.26
C LEU A 313 -2.46 7.99 -6.29
N VAL A 314 -1.95 7.61 -7.46
CA VAL A 314 -0.52 7.41 -7.72
C VAL A 314 0.15 8.77 -7.91
N ILE A 315 1.10 9.08 -7.04
CA ILE A 315 1.94 10.27 -7.12
C ILE A 315 3.29 9.91 -7.74
N HIS A 316 3.82 8.74 -7.40
CA HIS A 316 5.07 8.22 -7.91
C HIS A 316 4.87 6.81 -8.49
N PRO A 317 5.55 6.51 -9.62
CA PRO A 317 6.45 7.38 -10.40
C PRO A 317 5.69 8.48 -11.14
N ASN A 318 6.30 9.66 -11.29
CA ASN A 318 5.67 10.87 -11.82
C ASN A 318 5.05 10.72 -13.21
N TRP A 319 5.58 9.82 -14.05
CA TRP A 319 5.04 9.56 -15.39
C TRP A 319 3.66 8.86 -15.37
N LEU A 320 3.21 8.36 -14.22
CA LEU A 320 1.88 7.77 -14.02
C LEU A 320 0.88 8.74 -13.37
N HIS A 321 1.31 9.95 -13.04
CA HIS A 321 0.42 10.94 -12.43
C HIS A 321 -0.64 11.44 -13.43
N LEU A 322 -1.83 11.80 -12.94
CA LEU A 322 -2.94 12.28 -13.80
C LEU A 322 -2.59 13.56 -14.58
N SER A 323 -1.75 14.44 -14.01
CA SER A 323 -1.36 15.72 -14.62
C SER A 323 -0.56 15.60 -15.92
N VAL A 324 -0.12 14.39 -16.29
CA VAL A 324 0.57 14.17 -17.57
C VAL A 324 -0.41 13.95 -18.74
N LEU A 325 -1.71 13.80 -18.46
CA LEU A 325 -2.70 13.51 -19.49
C LEU A 325 -3.13 14.78 -20.25
N PRO A 326 -3.43 14.64 -21.57
CA PRO A 326 -4.08 15.70 -22.33
C PRO A 326 -5.45 16.08 -21.75
N LYS A 327 -5.87 17.34 -21.95
CA LYS A 327 -7.11 17.89 -21.40
C LYS A 327 -8.36 17.08 -21.79
N ASN A 328 -8.43 16.64 -23.04
CA ASN A 328 -9.53 15.82 -23.55
C ASN A 328 -9.68 14.52 -22.74
N VAL A 329 -8.57 13.84 -22.37
CA VAL A 329 -8.59 12.61 -21.57
C VAL A 329 -9.08 12.89 -20.14
N LEU A 330 -8.59 13.98 -19.52
CA LEU A 330 -9.04 14.40 -18.18
C LEU A 330 -10.53 14.72 -18.16
N SER A 331 -11.03 15.44 -19.21
CA SER A 331 -12.46 15.77 -19.36
C SER A 331 -13.31 14.52 -19.51
N MET A 332 -12.90 13.58 -20.38
CA MET A 332 -13.60 12.29 -20.52
C MET A 332 -13.68 11.51 -19.21
N ALA A 333 -12.58 11.48 -18.45
CA ALA A 333 -12.54 10.80 -17.15
C ALA A 333 -13.48 11.49 -16.14
N TYR A 334 -13.45 12.81 -16.09
CA TYR A 334 -14.31 13.61 -15.22
C TYR A 334 -15.80 13.37 -15.53
N GLU A 335 -16.21 13.45 -16.79
CA GLU A 335 -17.59 13.22 -17.23
C GLU A 335 -18.08 11.81 -16.86
N LYS A 336 -17.26 10.79 -17.14
CA LYS A 336 -17.59 9.40 -16.79
C LYS A 336 -17.78 9.19 -15.30
N LEU A 337 -16.84 9.64 -14.47
CA LEU A 337 -16.92 9.45 -13.03
C LEU A 337 -18.02 10.31 -12.38
N SER A 338 -18.25 11.54 -12.90
CA SER A 338 -19.33 12.42 -12.42
C SER A 338 -20.71 11.89 -12.76
N SER A 339 -20.85 11.06 -13.79
CA SER A 339 -22.11 10.43 -14.20
C SER A 339 -22.49 9.21 -13.33
N VAL A 340 -21.58 8.69 -12.51
CA VAL A 340 -21.85 7.55 -11.64
C VAL A 340 -22.84 7.95 -10.54
N LYS A 341 -23.95 7.20 -10.42
CA LYS A 341 -25.00 7.50 -9.46
C LYS A 341 -24.52 7.30 -8.02
N GLU A 342 -24.99 8.15 -7.10
CA GLU A 342 -24.61 8.07 -5.68
C GLU A 342 -24.85 6.69 -5.05
N LYS A 343 -25.94 5.98 -5.44
CA LYS A 343 -26.23 4.62 -4.97
C LYS A 343 -25.13 3.62 -5.34
N ASP A 344 -24.43 3.86 -6.43
CA ASP A 344 -23.35 2.99 -6.93
C ASP A 344 -22.01 3.32 -6.27
N LEU A 345 -21.96 4.37 -5.45
CA LEU A 345 -20.79 4.80 -4.66
C LEU A 345 -20.85 4.34 -3.19
N LEU A 346 -21.86 3.56 -2.79
CA LEU A 346 -22.07 3.14 -1.40
C LEU A 346 -20.91 2.32 -0.81
N HIS A 347 -20.18 1.63 -1.67
CA HIS A 347 -19.04 0.77 -1.29
C HIS A 347 -17.71 1.33 -1.75
N THR A 348 -17.56 2.66 -1.79
CA THR A 348 -16.35 3.32 -2.28
C THR A 348 -15.82 4.33 -1.28
N ASP A 349 -14.52 4.54 -1.34
CA ASP A 349 -13.81 5.63 -0.65
C ASP A 349 -12.98 6.40 -1.68
N ASN A 350 -12.88 7.71 -1.49
CA ASN A 350 -12.05 8.63 -2.26
C ASN A 350 -12.51 8.91 -3.72
N VAL A 351 -13.65 8.42 -4.21
CA VAL A 351 -14.11 8.73 -5.58
C VAL A 351 -14.36 10.23 -5.76
N LYS A 352 -15.01 10.86 -4.76
CA LYS A 352 -15.29 12.31 -4.78
C LYS A 352 -13.99 13.13 -4.81
N GLU A 353 -12.94 12.69 -4.08
CA GLU A 353 -11.62 13.33 -4.13
C GLU A 353 -11.01 13.25 -5.54
N ILE A 354 -11.18 12.12 -6.23
CA ILE A 354 -10.67 11.96 -7.60
C ILE A 354 -11.42 12.84 -8.59
N ILE A 355 -12.75 12.91 -8.48
CA ILE A 355 -13.57 13.80 -9.34
C ILE A 355 -13.15 15.27 -9.13
N GLU A 356 -12.98 15.69 -7.89
CA GLU A 356 -12.54 17.06 -7.58
C GLU A 356 -11.13 17.34 -8.12
N LEU A 357 -10.21 16.38 -7.97
CA LEU A 357 -8.85 16.49 -8.50
C LEU A 357 -8.83 16.59 -10.03
N LEU A 358 -9.64 15.79 -10.73
CA LEU A 358 -9.78 15.86 -12.18
C LEU A 358 -10.28 17.24 -12.61
N LYS A 359 -11.30 17.78 -11.91
CA LYS A 359 -11.81 19.12 -12.15
C LYS A 359 -10.72 20.18 -11.97
N GLN A 360 -9.96 20.11 -10.88
CA GLN A 360 -8.85 21.04 -10.63
C GLN A 360 -7.78 20.98 -11.74
N HIS A 361 -7.45 19.77 -12.24
CA HIS A 361 -6.52 19.62 -13.37
C HIS A 361 -7.08 20.15 -14.68
N ILE A 362 -8.39 20.09 -14.91
CA ILE A 362 -9.05 20.64 -16.10
C ILE A 362 -9.08 22.16 -16.03
N ASP A 363 -9.48 22.73 -14.87
CA ASP A 363 -9.63 24.17 -14.66
C ASP A 363 -8.27 24.89 -14.72
N ASN A 364 -7.22 24.29 -14.20
CA ASN A 364 -5.85 24.79 -14.17
C ASN A 364 -4.95 24.06 -15.18
N TYR A 365 -5.51 23.66 -16.32
CA TYR A 365 -4.80 22.82 -17.27
C TYR A 365 -3.53 23.47 -17.80
N ASN A 366 -2.41 22.81 -17.58
CA ASN A 366 -1.10 23.15 -18.14
C ASN A 366 -0.33 21.86 -18.40
N LEU A 367 -0.26 21.45 -19.67
CA LEU A 367 0.46 20.23 -20.04
C LEU A 367 1.97 20.47 -19.97
N ASP A 368 2.66 19.66 -19.20
CA ASP A 368 4.11 19.56 -19.22
C ASP A 368 4.51 18.58 -20.34
N GLU A 369 4.88 19.12 -21.49
CA GLU A 369 5.25 18.37 -22.69
C GLU A 369 6.38 17.34 -22.41
N ASN A 370 7.33 17.67 -21.52
CA ASN A 370 8.41 16.76 -21.18
C ASN A 370 7.91 15.57 -20.38
N LYS A 371 7.01 15.80 -19.43
CA LYS A 371 6.39 14.71 -18.66
C LYS A 371 5.49 13.85 -19.54
N TYR A 372 4.74 14.46 -20.44
CA TYR A 372 3.92 13.74 -21.41
C TYR A 372 4.77 12.86 -22.33
N LYS A 373 5.84 13.41 -22.91
CA LYS A 373 6.79 12.64 -23.72
C LYS A 373 7.39 11.48 -22.94
N ASN A 374 7.81 11.71 -21.69
CA ASN A 374 8.33 10.65 -20.83
C ASN A 374 7.29 9.55 -20.58
N PHE A 375 6.03 9.91 -20.38
CA PHE A 375 4.93 8.95 -20.24
C PHE A 375 4.80 8.05 -21.48
N ILE A 376 4.79 8.64 -22.70
CA ILE A 376 4.70 7.89 -23.94
C ILE A 376 5.95 7.00 -24.16
N ASP A 377 7.14 7.52 -23.87
CA ASP A 377 8.39 6.77 -23.98
C ASP A 377 8.41 5.56 -23.05
N MET A 378 7.93 5.72 -21.80
CA MET A 378 7.84 4.65 -20.82
C MET A 378 6.88 3.54 -21.25
N ILE A 379 5.71 3.90 -21.79
CA ILE A 379 4.76 2.94 -22.37
C ILE A 379 5.45 2.16 -23.49
N ASN A 380 6.00 2.85 -24.48
CA ASN A 380 6.59 2.23 -25.66
C ASN A 380 7.75 1.28 -25.29
N LYS A 381 8.63 1.66 -24.35
CA LYS A 381 9.72 0.83 -23.88
C LYS A 381 9.23 -0.43 -23.18
N ARG A 382 8.24 -0.30 -22.27
CA ARG A 382 7.67 -1.46 -21.57
C ARG A 382 6.88 -2.37 -22.50
N ASP A 383 6.09 -1.81 -23.41
CA ASP A 383 5.33 -2.55 -24.40
C ASP A 383 6.27 -3.36 -25.32
N THR A 384 7.35 -2.74 -25.79
CA THR A 384 8.40 -3.42 -26.58
C THR A 384 9.04 -4.56 -25.82
N TYR A 385 9.46 -4.31 -24.57
CA TYR A 385 10.07 -5.33 -23.71
C TYR A 385 9.14 -6.48 -23.42
N ARG A 386 7.86 -6.18 -23.16
CA ARG A 386 6.81 -7.16 -22.82
C ARG A 386 6.18 -7.81 -24.05
N LYS A 387 6.48 -7.34 -25.27
CA LYS A 387 5.89 -7.78 -26.54
C LYS A 387 4.36 -7.63 -26.54
N ILE A 388 3.87 -6.53 -26.02
CA ILE A 388 2.44 -6.16 -25.98
C ILE A 388 2.25 -4.76 -26.60
N LYS A 389 1.00 -4.32 -26.77
CA LYS A 389 0.66 -2.97 -27.22
C LYS A 389 -0.51 -2.44 -26.42
N LEU A 390 -0.39 -1.20 -25.94
CA LEU A 390 -1.44 -0.50 -25.19
C LEU A 390 -2.80 -0.59 -25.89
N GLU A 391 -2.85 -0.41 -27.20
CA GLU A 391 -4.09 -0.42 -27.99
C GLU A 391 -4.88 -1.73 -27.89
N ASN A 392 -4.20 -2.89 -27.70
CA ASN A 392 -4.83 -4.20 -27.57
C ASN A 392 -5.46 -4.44 -26.20
N TYR A 393 -5.07 -3.65 -25.22
CA TYR A 393 -5.53 -3.77 -23.83
C TYR A 393 -6.45 -2.61 -23.42
N MET A 394 -6.11 -1.40 -23.86
CA MET A 394 -6.74 -0.17 -23.42
C MET A 394 -7.06 0.76 -24.61
N PRO A 395 -7.91 0.32 -25.57
CA PRO A 395 -8.13 1.04 -26.83
C PRO A 395 -8.76 2.44 -26.66
N LYS A 396 -9.54 2.67 -25.59
CA LYS A 396 -10.12 4.00 -25.31
C LYS A 396 -9.01 4.99 -24.98
N LEU A 397 -8.06 4.60 -24.09
CA LEU A 397 -6.93 5.45 -23.75
C LEU A 397 -5.98 5.63 -24.92
N ALA A 398 -5.60 4.54 -25.60
CA ALA A 398 -4.68 4.61 -26.75
C ALA A 398 -5.14 5.60 -27.82
N ARG A 399 -6.43 5.61 -28.16
CA ARG A 399 -7.02 6.58 -29.09
C ARG A 399 -7.01 8.01 -28.55
N ALA A 400 -7.34 8.18 -27.27
CA ALA A 400 -7.46 9.51 -26.67
C ALA A 400 -6.10 10.22 -26.46
N ILE A 401 -5.00 9.48 -26.35
CA ILE A 401 -3.63 10.04 -26.25
C ILE A 401 -2.94 10.18 -27.62
N ALA A 402 -3.48 9.59 -28.69
CA ALA A 402 -2.96 9.73 -30.04
C ALA A 402 -3.48 10.98 -30.77
N THR A 403 -4.50 11.63 -30.24
CA THR A 403 -5.12 12.88 -30.73
C THR A 403 -4.54 14.09 -30.02
#